data_00c13ad45ce1ef3f6db477d798174c8c
#
_entry.id   00c13ad45ce1ef3f6db477d798174c8c
#
_cell.length_a   1.000
_cell.length_b   1.000
_cell.length_c   1.000
_cell.angle_alpha   90.00
_cell.angle_beta   90.00
_cell.angle_gamma   90.00
#
_symmetry.space_group_name_H-M   'P 1'
#
loop_
_entity.id
_entity.type
_entity.pdbx_description
1 polymer ?
#
loop_
_entity_poly.entity_id
_entity_poly.type
_entity_poly.pdbx_seq_one_letter_code
_entity_poly.pdbx_strand_id
1 'polypeptide(L)'
;MSQLDLFDILYPTFKFDKKRPIRVVTTFSGLGFQEMGMDLAEIPFSVVGTSEIDKFSVKSYAAIHTDYLDIRDTYEFPDKEVMVEYLQERNIGVNINTWKQTITHSTNIETVKDFYLAAVLNNNLGDISKVKGENLEKDIDLFTYSFPCTDLSKAGQRAGLQGGTRSGLVYEVLRLLHELHEVDNLPKVLIMENVVDLVQVNFIDEWNKIALEMESEFSYKHYLQIL
;
A
#
# COMPACT_ATOMS: atom_id res chain seq x y z
N MET A 1 45.91 4.63 7.92
CA MET A 1 44.84 3.72 7.47
C MET A 1 43.71 3.91 8.44
N SER A 2 42.62 4.51 7.99
CA SER A 2 41.38 4.63 8.79
C SER A 2 40.86 3.21 9.03
N GLN A 3 40.57 2.89 10.26
CA GLN A 3 39.92 1.65 10.66
C GLN A 3 38.54 1.68 9.96
N LEU A 4 38.38 0.86 8.92
CA LEU A 4 37.03 0.63 8.33
C LEU A 4 36.20 0.04 9.46
N ASP A 5 35.09 0.72 9.76
CA ASP A 5 34.17 0.23 10.76
C ASP A 5 33.61 -1.11 10.27
N LEU A 6 33.55 -2.10 11.17
CA LEU A 6 32.98 -3.41 10.88
C LEU A 6 31.55 -3.29 10.32
N PHE A 7 30.84 -2.25 10.71
CA PHE A 7 29.54 -1.86 10.19
C PHE A 7 29.59 -1.55 8.69
N ASP A 8 30.59 -0.82 8.19
CA ASP A 8 30.74 -0.49 6.77
C ASP A 8 31.03 -1.71 5.90
N ILE A 9 31.64 -2.76 6.50
CA ILE A 9 31.91 -4.04 5.81
C ILE A 9 30.66 -4.92 5.78
N LEU A 10 29.90 -4.96 6.88
CA LEU A 10 28.69 -5.79 7.01
C LEU A 10 27.47 -5.16 6.35
N TYR A 11 27.42 -3.84 6.29
CA TYR A 11 26.32 -3.06 5.70
C TYR A 11 26.90 -2.04 4.72
N PRO A 12 27.27 -2.47 3.51
CA PRO A 12 27.76 -1.53 2.50
C PRO A 12 26.71 -0.42 2.30
N THR A 13 27.13 0.83 2.44
CA THR A 13 26.27 1.98 2.19
C THR A 13 25.90 1.97 0.72
N PHE A 14 24.68 1.54 0.41
CA PHE A 14 24.14 1.65 -0.93
C PHE A 14 23.93 3.12 -1.26
N LYS A 15 24.57 3.58 -2.32
CA LYS A 15 24.30 4.91 -2.87
C LYS A 15 23.18 4.77 -3.90
N PHE A 16 22.03 5.32 -3.59
CA PHE A 16 20.93 5.39 -4.53
C PHE A 16 21.21 6.44 -5.60
N ASP A 17 20.88 6.14 -6.85
CA ASP A 17 20.95 7.11 -7.94
C ASP A 17 19.74 8.05 -7.85
N LYS A 18 19.96 9.31 -7.46
CA LYS A 18 18.91 10.34 -7.39
C LYS A 18 18.21 10.61 -8.73
N LYS A 19 18.85 10.24 -9.85
CA LYS A 19 18.26 10.39 -11.19
C LYS A 19 17.32 9.23 -11.57
N ARG A 20 17.38 8.13 -10.81
CA ARG A 20 16.52 6.97 -10.98
C ARG A 20 15.85 6.63 -9.64
N PRO A 21 14.80 7.37 -9.27
CA PRO A 21 14.05 7.08 -8.05
C PRO A 21 13.44 5.68 -8.10
N ILE A 22 13.35 5.03 -6.94
CA ILE A 22 12.67 3.75 -6.78
C ILE A 22 11.18 3.94 -7.06
N ARG A 23 10.61 3.16 -7.97
CA ARG A 23 9.18 3.19 -8.30
C ARG A 23 8.42 2.32 -7.31
N VAL A 24 7.56 2.95 -6.51
CA VAL A 24 6.89 2.33 -5.37
C VAL A 24 5.39 2.20 -5.65
N VAL A 25 4.86 1.00 -5.43
CA VAL A 25 3.42 0.78 -5.23
C VAL A 25 3.23 0.44 -3.75
N THR A 26 2.30 1.11 -3.09
CA THR A 26 1.98 0.86 -1.68
C THR A 26 0.51 0.52 -1.52
N THR A 27 0.22 -0.62 -0.90
CA THR A 27 -1.15 -1.07 -0.64
C THR A 27 -1.44 -1.06 0.85
N PHE A 28 -2.71 -0.78 1.20
CA PHE A 28 -3.09 -0.47 2.58
C PHE A 28 -2.25 0.69 3.13
N SER A 29 -2.08 1.72 2.29
CA SER A 29 -1.06 2.75 2.47
C SER A 29 -1.22 3.57 3.77
N GLY A 30 -2.44 3.66 4.31
CA GLY A 30 -2.70 4.38 5.55
C GLY A 30 -2.17 5.82 5.48
N LEU A 31 -1.21 6.15 6.35
CA LEU A 31 -0.54 7.45 6.41
C LEU A 31 0.81 7.49 5.67
N GLY A 32 1.24 6.37 5.07
CA GLY A 32 2.50 6.31 4.33
C GLY A 32 3.74 6.26 5.22
N PHE A 33 3.73 5.43 6.26
CA PHE A 33 4.90 5.30 7.15
C PHE A 33 6.13 4.71 6.45
N GLN A 34 5.92 3.84 5.46
CA GLN A 34 7.01 3.29 4.65
C GLN A 34 7.70 4.39 3.82
N GLU A 35 6.91 5.27 3.22
CA GLU A 35 7.38 6.44 2.46
C GLU A 35 8.12 7.41 3.37
N MET A 36 7.61 7.70 4.56
CA MET A 36 8.30 8.51 5.57
C MET A 36 9.64 7.87 5.97
N GLY A 37 9.70 6.55 6.08
CA GLY A 37 10.93 5.81 6.37
C GLY A 37 11.95 5.95 5.24
N MET A 38 11.52 5.90 3.98
CA MET A 38 12.38 6.12 2.82
C MET A 38 12.91 7.56 2.77
N ASP A 39 12.05 8.55 3.06
CA ASP A 39 12.47 9.96 3.15
C ASP A 39 13.52 10.18 4.24
N LEU A 40 13.30 9.62 5.43
CA LEU A 40 14.26 9.71 6.54
C LEU A 40 15.60 9.01 6.22
N ALA A 41 15.57 7.96 5.42
CA ALA A 41 16.75 7.25 4.95
C ALA A 41 17.39 7.90 3.71
N GLU A 42 16.89 9.03 3.24
CA GLU A 42 17.32 9.74 2.02
C GLU A 42 17.31 8.85 0.76
N ILE A 43 16.40 7.88 0.70
CA ILE A 43 16.20 7.01 -0.46
C ILE A 43 15.32 7.75 -1.48
N PRO A 44 15.82 8.03 -2.71
CA PRO A 44 15.00 8.68 -3.72
C PRO A 44 13.93 7.69 -4.23
N PHE A 45 12.67 8.06 -4.13
CA PHE A 45 11.54 7.23 -4.60
C PHE A 45 10.46 8.07 -5.30
N SER A 46 9.58 7.38 -6.00
CA SER A 46 8.37 7.95 -6.62
C SER A 46 7.23 6.96 -6.42
N VAL A 47 6.19 7.38 -5.73
CA VAL A 47 4.98 6.55 -5.56
C VAL A 47 4.19 6.59 -6.87
N VAL A 48 4.06 5.43 -7.51
CA VAL A 48 3.38 5.26 -8.80
C VAL A 48 1.97 4.67 -8.66
N GLY A 49 1.58 4.28 -7.46
CA GLY A 49 0.23 3.82 -7.15
C GLY A 49 0.06 3.57 -5.66
N THR A 50 -1.11 3.90 -5.13
CA THR A 50 -1.52 3.55 -3.76
C THR A 50 -2.81 2.74 -3.81
N SER A 51 -3.11 1.98 -2.75
CA SER A 51 -4.41 1.35 -2.56
C SER A 51 -4.85 1.54 -1.10
N GLU A 52 -5.89 2.35 -0.92
CA GLU A 52 -6.47 2.69 0.39
C GLU A 52 -7.95 3.07 0.21
N ILE A 53 -8.83 2.60 1.07
CA ILE A 53 -10.28 2.89 1.03
C ILE A 53 -10.75 3.85 2.11
N ASP A 54 -9.99 3.98 3.21
CA ASP A 54 -10.33 4.95 4.25
C ASP A 54 -10.06 6.37 3.77
N LYS A 55 -11.12 7.14 3.59
CA LYS A 55 -11.04 8.49 3.03
C LYS A 55 -10.20 9.46 3.85
N PHE A 56 -10.11 9.26 5.17
CA PHE A 56 -9.30 10.12 6.03
C PHE A 56 -7.83 9.76 5.92
N SER A 57 -7.51 8.48 5.81
CA SER A 57 -6.16 8.00 5.51
C SER A 57 -5.70 8.52 4.14
N VAL A 58 -6.54 8.41 3.11
CA VAL A 58 -6.26 8.94 1.75
C VAL A 58 -5.94 10.44 1.80
N LYS A 59 -6.77 11.24 2.53
CA LYS A 59 -6.54 12.68 2.65
C LYS A 59 -5.28 13.01 3.45
N SER A 60 -5.03 12.30 4.53
CA SER A 60 -3.85 12.51 5.37
C SER A 60 -2.57 12.15 4.62
N TYR A 61 -2.58 11.03 3.87
CA TYR A 61 -1.48 10.64 3.01
C TYR A 61 -1.15 11.76 1.99
N ALA A 62 -2.17 12.28 1.29
CA ALA A 62 -1.98 13.36 0.34
C ALA A 62 -1.36 14.61 0.98
N ALA A 63 -1.84 15.00 2.17
CA ALA A 63 -1.33 16.15 2.89
C ALA A 63 0.13 16.00 3.37
N ILE A 64 0.59 14.76 3.56
CA ILE A 64 1.97 14.46 4.02
C ILE A 64 2.92 14.30 2.84
N HIS A 65 2.49 13.61 1.76
CA HIS A 65 3.38 13.10 0.72
C HIS A 65 3.25 13.79 -0.64
N THR A 66 2.31 14.76 -0.77
CA THR A 66 2.08 15.48 -2.02
C THR A 66 1.95 16.98 -1.79
N ASP A 67 1.79 17.74 -2.86
CA ASP A 67 1.52 19.18 -2.84
C ASP A 67 0.02 19.51 -2.60
N TYR A 68 -0.74 18.58 -2.04
CA TYR A 68 -2.18 18.71 -1.78
C TYR A 68 -2.56 20.05 -1.10
N LEU A 69 -1.82 20.46 -0.07
CA LEU A 69 -2.11 21.68 0.68
C LEU A 69 -1.86 22.94 -0.14
N ASP A 70 -0.91 22.91 -1.07
CA ASP A 70 -0.52 24.04 -1.88
C ASP A 70 -1.47 24.27 -3.06
N ILE A 71 -1.98 23.20 -3.66
CA ILE A 71 -2.78 23.28 -4.89
C ILE A 71 -4.28 23.19 -4.67
N ARG A 72 -4.75 22.78 -3.48
CA ARG A 72 -6.16 22.52 -3.17
C ARG A 72 -7.09 23.67 -3.59
N ASP A 73 -6.70 24.91 -3.31
CA ASP A 73 -7.55 26.10 -3.57
C ASP A 73 -7.48 26.57 -5.03
N THR A 74 -6.53 26.08 -5.81
CA THR A 74 -6.31 26.45 -7.22
C THR A 74 -6.63 25.34 -8.21
N TYR A 75 -6.91 24.12 -7.72
CA TYR A 75 -7.20 22.97 -8.56
C TYR A 75 -8.55 23.12 -9.28
N GLU A 76 -8.57 22.84 -10.57
CA GLU A 76 -9.78 22.84 -11.39
C GLU A 76 -10.51 21.51 -11.24
N PHE A 77 -11.60 21.52 -10.48
CA PHE A 77 -12.38 20.31 -10.20
C PHE A 77 -13.36 19.99 -11.32
N PRO A 78 -13.54 18.71 -11.67
CA PRO A 78 -14.66 18.30 -12.52
C PRO A 78 -16.00 18.44 -11.79
N ASP A 79 -17.10 18.14 -12.48
CA ASP A 79 -18.43 18.15 -11.89
C ASP A 79 -18.53 17.21 -10.69
N LYS A 80 -19.39 17.57 -9.73
CA LYS A 80 -19.54 16.81 -8.48
C LYS A 80 -19.89 15.35 -8.74
N GLU A 81 -20.73 15.09 -9.70
CA GLU A 81 -21.16 13.75 -10.11
C GLU A 81 -19.94 12.89 -10.50
N VAL A 82 -19.05 13.43 -11.32
CA VAL A 82 -17.83 12.76 -11.76
C VAL A 82 -16.91 12.44 -10.58
N MET A 83 -16.74 13.40 -9.66
CA MET A 83 -15.92 13.18 -8.45
C MET A 83 -16.50 12.10 -7.54
N VAL A 84 -17.81 12.10 -7.35
CA VAL A 84 -18.50 11.10 -6.51
C VAL A 84 -18.38 9.72 -7.15
N GLU A 85 -18.62 9.58 -8.46
CA GLU A 85 -18.48 8.34 -9.21
C GLU A 85 -17.05 7.79 -9.11
N TYR A 86 -16.05 8.65 -9.34
CA TYR A 86 -14.62 8.28 -9.21
C TYR A 86 -14.29 7.65 -7.85
N LEU A 87 -14.78 8.25 -6.76
CA LEU A 87 -14.55 7.75 -5.40
C LEU A 87 -15.32 6.45 -5.13
N GLN A 88 -16.56 6.35 -5.63
CA GLN A 88 -17.42 5.17 -5.44
C GLN A 88 -16.93 3.95 -6.23
N GLU A 89 -16.50 4.14 -7.47
CA GLU A 89 -15.93 3.04 -8.29
C GLU A 89 -14.73 2.39 -7.62
N ARG A 90 -13.94 3.19 -6.90
CA ARG A 90 -12.75 2.75 -6.15
C ARG A 90 -13.03 2.31 -4.72
N ASN A 91 -14.31 2.32 -4.30
CA ASN A 91 -14.71 2.08 -2.90
C ASN A 91 -14.05 3.03 -1.88
N ILE A 92 -13.53 4.19 -2.30
CA ILE A 92 -12.95 5.18 -1.39
C ILE A 92 -14.08 5.79 -0.56
N GLY A 93 -13.93 5.76 0.76
CA GLY A 93 -14.94 6.23 1.71
C GLY A 93 -15.99 5.18 2.10
N VAL A 94 -15.78 3.92 1.77
CA VAL A 94 -16.59 2.82 2.30
C VAL A 94 -16.30 2.65 3.80
N ASN A 95 -17.36 2.51 4.58
CA ASN A 95 -17.22 2.17 6.00
C ASN A 95 -16.86 0.70 6.14
N ILE A 96 -15.69 0.40 6.67
CA ILE A 96 -15.13 -0.96 6.77
C ILE A 96 -15.93 -1.94 7.64
N ASN A 97 -16.80 -1.44 8.52
CA ASN A 97 -17.64 -2.28 9.38
C ASN A 97 -18.98 -2.63 8.74
N THR A 98 -19.52 -1.74 7.93
CA THR A 98 -20.87 -1.87 7.34
C THR A 98 -20.84 -2.09 5.84
N TRP A 99 -19.68 -1.93 5.20
CA TRP A 99 -19.48 -1.93 3.75
C TRP A 99 -20.41 -0.96 2.99
N LYS A 100 -20.86 0.09 3.68
CA LYS A 100 -21.68 1.15 3.08
C LYS A 100 -20.81 2.30 2.64
N GLN A 101 -21.06 2.77 1.43
CA GLN A 101 -20.45 3.99 0.92
C GLN A 101 -20.93 5.20 1.73
N THR A 102 -19.98 6.04 2.16
CA THR A 102 -20.25 7.26 2.94
C THR A 102 -20.14 8.54 2.14
N ILE A 103 -19.57 8.47 0.92
CA ILE A 103 -19.51 9.59 -0.02
C ILE A 103 -20.59 9.37 -1.07
N THR A 104 -21.58 10.26 -1.09
CA THR A 104 -22.76 10.18 -1.97
C THR A 104 -23.03 11.53 -2.62
N HIS A 105 -23.98 11.59 -3.55
CA HIS A 105 -24.41 12.85 -4.17
C HIS A 105 -24.96 13.86 -3.15
N SER A 106 -25.40 13.42 -1.95
CA SER A 106 -25.82 14.32 -0.86
C SER A 106 -24.64 14.86 -0.01
N THR A 107 -23.45 14.32 -0.17
CA THR A 107 -22.24 14.79 0.55
C THR A 107 -21.93 16.23 0.13
N ASN A 108 -21.48 17.06 1.09
CA ASN A 108 -21.08 18.44 0.82
C ASN A 108 -19.99 18.49 -0.24
N ILE A 109 -20.10 19.46 -1.18
CA ILE A 109 -19.21 19.57 -2.34
C ILE A 109 -17.75 19.75 -1.94
N GLU A 110 -17.45 20.56 -0.93
CA GLU A 110 -16.06 20.78 -0.48
C GLU A 110 -15.46 19.50 0.12
N THR A 111 -16.27 18.71 0.80
CA THR A 111 -15.87 17.38 1.29
C THR A 111 -15.55 16.41 0.14
N VAL A 112 -16.37 16.43 -0.92
CA VAL A 112 -16.13 15.59 -2.11
C VAL A 112 -14.85 16.02 -2.82
N LYS A 113 -14.64 17.32 -3.01
CA LYS A 113 -13.42 17.90 -3.60
C LYS A 113 -12.17 17.47 -2.83
N ASP A 114 -12.20 17.56 -1.50
CA ASP A 114 -11.08 17.18 -0.64
C ASP A 114 -10.66 15.72 -0.85
N PHE A 115 -11.59 14.78 -0.81
CA PHE A 115 -11.27 13.37 -0.95
C PHE A 115 -10.93 13.00 -2.40
N TYR A 116 -11.58 13.63 -3.37
CA TYR A 116 -11.27 13.44 -4.79
C TYR A 116 -9.83 13.87 -5.11
N LEU A 117 -9.50 15.12 -4.76
CA LEU A 117 -8.14 15.64 -5.02
C LEU A 117 -7.07 14.78 -4.35
N ALA A 118 -7.27 14.42 -3.08
CA ALA A 118 -6.37 13.56 -2.36
C ALA A 118 -6.18 12.20 -3.05
N ALA A 119 -7.27 11.58 -3.51
CA ALA A 119 -7.20 10.30 -4.21
C ALA A 119 -6.47 10.41 -5.57
N VAL A 120 -6.68 11.51 -6.29
CA VAL A 120 -6.00 11.77 -7.58
C VAL A 120 -4.50 11.95 -7.36
N LEU A 121 -4.10 12.80 -6.41
CA LEU A 121 -2.69 13.09 -6.14
C LEU A 121 -1.91 11.86 -5.64
N ASN A 122 -2.58 10.99 -4.90
CA ASN A 122 -1.99 9.74 -4.42
C ASN A 122 -1.91 8.65 -5.50
N ASN A 123 -2.42 8.87 -6.71
CA ASN A 123 -2.68 7.79 -7.68
C ASN A 123 -3.42 6.62 -7.01
N ASN A 124 -4.49 6.94 -6.25
CA ASN A 124 -5.15 5.94 -5.42
C ASN A 124 -6.12 5.08 -6.24
N LEU A 125 -5.80 3.80 -6.31
CA LEU A 125 -6.59 2.76 -7.01
C LEU A 125 -7.77 2.27 -6.18
N GLY A 126 -7.85 2.65 -4.89
CA GLY A 126 -8.95 2.30 -3.99
C GLY A 126 -8.85 0.89 -3.41
N ASP A 127 -9.96 0.18 -3.45
CA ASP A 127 -10.11 -1.17 -2.91
C ASP A 127 -9.24 -2.19 -3.65
N ILE A 128 -8.30 -2.80 -2.95
CA ILE A 128 -7.36 -3.78 -3.51
C ILE A 128 -8.07 -4.94 -4.22
N SER A 129 -9.27 -5.32 -3.76
CA SER A 129 -10.04 -6.39 -4.38
C SER A 129 -10.56 -6.03 -5.79
N LYS A 130 -10.56 -4.75 -6.14
CA LYS A 130 -10.95 -4.23 -7.46
C LYS A 130 -9.75 -3.86 -8.33
N VAL A 131 -8.58 -3.70 -7.73
CA VAL A 131 -7.35 -3.40 -8.47
C VAL A 131 -6.96 -4.61 -9.30
N LYS A 132 -6.62 -4.38 -10.55
CA LYS A 132 -6.08 -5.40 -11.46
C LYS A 132 -4.61 -5.11 -11.74
N GLY A 133 -3.82 -6.14 -12.03
CA GLY A 133 -2.42 -6.00 -12.39
C GLY A 133 -2.20 -5.06 -13.58
N GLU A 134 -3.11 -5.06 -14.56
CA GLU A 134 -3.09 -4.16 -15.71
C GLU A 134 -3.30 -2.68 -15.37
N ASN A 135 -3.84 -2.36 -14.19
CA ASN A 135 -4.02 -0.98 -13.71
C ASN A 135 -2.76 -0.43 -13.03
N LEU A 136 -1.79 -1.30 -12.74
CA LEU A 136 -0.55 -0.90 -12.12
C LEU A 136 0.47 -0.43 -13.16
N GLU A 137 1.25 0.57 -12.77
CA GLU A 137 2.35 1.06 -13.60
C GLU A 137 3.38 -0.05 -13.87
N LYS A 138 4.12 0.08 -14.98
CA LYS A 138 5.21 -0.85 -15.31
C LYS A 138 6.47 -0.52 -14.53
N ASP A 139 7.39 -1.50 -14.50
CA ASP A 139 8.71 -1.35 -13.88
C ASP A 139 8.64 -0.97 -12.39
N ILE A 140 7.81 -1.67 -11.62
CA ILE A 140 7.70 -1.49 -10.17
C ILE A 140 8.99 -2.02 -9.53
N ASP A 141 9.71 -1.15 -8.83
CA ASP A 141 10.91 -1.56 -8.09
C ASP A 141 10.55 -2.13 -6.71
N LEU A 142 9.60 -1.49 -6.02
CA LEU A 142 9.19 -1.84 -4.66
C LEU A 142 7.67 -1.90 -4.55
N PHE A 143 7.15 -2.97 -3.97
CA PHE A 143 5.76 -3.12 -3.61
C PHE A 143 5.66 -3.29 -2.10
N THR A 144 4.98 -2.37 -1.42
CA THR A 144 4.79 -2.44 0.04
C THR A 144 3.34 -2.78 0.37
N TYR A 145 3.13 -3.58 1.43
CA TYR A 145 1.80 -3.93 1.89
C TYR A 145 1.75 -4.19 3.40
N SER A 146 0.77 -3.58 4.06
CA SER A 146 0.51 -3.70 5.50
C SER A 146 -0.96 -4.04 5.70
N PHE A 147 -1.33 -5.28 5.35
CA PHE A 147 -2.73 -5.70 5.40
C PHE A 147 -3.28 -5.70 6.85
N PRO A 148 -4.61 -5.48 7.04
CA PRO A 148 -5.18 -5.35 8.38
C PRO A 148 -4.90 -6.55 9.28
N CYS A 149 -4.40 -6.28 10.50
CA CYS A 149 -4.07 -7.29 11.51
C CYS A 149 -5.22 -7.62 12.48
N THR A 150 -6.42 -7.08 12.25
CA THR A 150 -7.53 -7.17 13.22
C THR A 150 -7.95 -8.60 13.56
N ASP A 151 -7.81 -9.53 12.63
CA ASP A 151 -8.17 -10.93 12.83
C ASP A 151 -7.00 -11.78 13.35
N LEU A 152 -5.79 -11.20 13.44
CA LEU A 152 -4.59 -11.83 13.98
C LEU A 152 -4.34 -11.46 15.44
N SER A 153 -4.63 -10.21 15.82
CA SER A 153 -4.30 -9.67 17.14
C SER A 153 -5.16 -10.26 18.26
N LYS A 154 -4.65 -10.19 19.50
CA LYS A 154 -5.37 -10.61 20.71
C LYS A 154 -6.68 -9.83 20.94
N ALA A 155 -6.75 -8.60 20.44
CA ALA A 155 -7.95 -7.76 20.50
C ALA A 155 -9.00 -8.11 19.44
N GLY A 156 -8.64 -8.90 18.41
CA GLY A 156 -9.52 -9.36 17.34
C GLY A 156 -10.11 -10.75 17.60
N GLN A 157 -10.83 -11.27 16.62
CA GLN A 157 -11.51 -12.58 16.73
C GLN A 157 -10.59 -13.78 16.48
N ARG A 158 -9.30 -13.58 16.20
CA ARG A 158 -8.33 -14.62 15.81
C ARG A 158 -8.83 -15.52 14.68
N ALA A 159 -9.51 -14.93 13.69
CA ALA A 159 -10.07 -15.66 12.56
C ALA A 159 -9.01 -16.12 11.54
N GLY A 160 -7.75 -15.69 11.69
CA GLY A 160 -6.63 -16.08 10.83
C GLY A 160 -6.60 -15.33 9.48
N LEU A 161 -5.85 -15.89 8.53
CA LEU A 161 -5.68 -15.37 7.17
C LEU A 161 -6.73 -15.94 6.19
N GLN A 162 -7.84 -16.45 6.67
CA GLN A 162 -8.85 -17.09 5.81
C GLN A 162 -9.50 -16.08 4.84
N GLY A 163 -9.87 -16.56 3.66
CA GLY A 163 -10.64 -15.77 2.69
C GLY A 163 -11.93 -15.25 3.31
N GLY A 164 -12.24 -13.95 3.08
CA GLY A 164 -13.38 -13.26 3.67
C GLY A 164 -13.13 -12.58 5.02
N THR A 165 -11.97 -12.77 5.64
CA THR A 165 -11.51 -12.00 6.81
C THR A 165 -10.76 -10.75 6.34
N ARG A 166 -10.58 -9.75 7.22
CA ARG A 166 -9.77 -8.55 6.91
C ARG A 166 -8.30 -8.91 6.73
N SER A 167 -7.78 -9.82 7.56
CA SER A 167 -6.42 -10.32 7.42
C SER A 167 -6.24 -11.22 6.18
N GLY A 168 -7.33 -11.79 5.65
CA GLY A 168 -7.36 -12.50 4.38
C GLY A 168 -7.12 -11.64 3.14
N LEU A 169 -7.07 -10.30 3.27
CA LEU A 169 -6.73 -9.40 2.17
C LEU A 169 -5.28 -9.59 1.66
N VAL A 170 -4.43 -10.32 2.36
CA VAL A 170 -3.14 -10.78 1.83
C VAL A 170 -3.29 -11.63 0.56
N TYR A 171 -4.38 -12.37 0.42
CA TYR A 171 -4.67 -13.14 -0.80
C TYR A 171 -4.98 -12.25 -2.01
N GLU A 172 -5.45 -11.02 -1.78
CA GLU A 172 -5.58 -10.03 -2.87
C GLU A 172 -4.21 -9.54 -3.35
N VAL A 173 -3.22 -9.46 -2.45
CA VAL A 173 -1.83 -9.20 -2.83
C VAL A 173 -1.29 -10.34 -3.68
N LEU A 174 -1.49 -11.61 -3.27
CA LEU A 174 -1.10 -12.77 -4.08
C LEU A 174 -1.77 -12.76 -5.45
N ARG A 175 -3.08 -12.50 -5.52
CA ARG A 175 -3.80 -12.38 -6.80
C ARG A 175 -3.15 -11.34 -7.71
N LEU A 176 -2.83 -10.16 -7.17
CA LEU A 176 -2.14 -9.12 -7.94
C LEU A 176 -0.75 -9.55 -8.40
N LEU A 177 0.01 -10.28 -7.58
CA LEU A 177 1.31 -10.81 -7.98
C LEU A 177 1.18 -11.82 -9.11
N HIS A 178 0.17 -12.71 -9.10
CA HIS A 178 -0.12 -13.61 -10.21
C HIS A 178 -0.44 -12.83 -11.50
N GLU A 179 -1.33 -11.84 -11.44
CA GLU A 179 -1.67 -11.00 -12.59
C GLU A 179 -0.45 -10.22 -13.13
N LEU A 180 0.41 -9.72 -12.25
CA LEU A 180 1.64 -9.04 -12.63
C LEU A 180 2.67 -10.00 -13.23
N HIS A 181 2.73 -11.25 -12.75
CA HIS A 181 3.58 -12.29 -13.29
C HIS A 181 3.18 -12.65 -14.74
N GLU A 182 1.89 -12.77 -15.01
CA GLU A 182 1.36 -13.06 -16.35
C GLU A 182 1.76 -12.01 -17.40
N VAL A 183 1.97 -10.76 -16.99
CA VAL A 183 2.34 -9.64 -17.87
C VAL A 183 3.82 -9.22 -17.75
N ASP A 184 4.66 -10.05 -17.13
CA ASP A 184 6.09 -9.79 -16.89
C ASP A 184 6.38 -8.43 -16.23
N ASN A 185 5.59 -8.12 -15.19
CA ASN A 185 5.67 -6.86 -14.44
C ASN A 185 5.76 -7.07 -12.92
N LEU A 186 6.34 -8.20 -12.47
CA LEU A 186 6.55 -8.44 -11.06
C LEU A 186 7.42 -7.35 -10.42
N PRO A 187 7.05 -6.84 -9.23
CA PRO A 187 7.90 -5.96 -8.44
C PRO A 187 9.24 -6.64 -8.13
N LYS A 188 10.33 -5.87 -8.13
CA LYS A 188 11.66 -6.43 -7.83
C LYS A 188 11.82 -6.80 -6.35
N VAL A 189 11.19 -6.02 -5.48
CA VAL A 189 11.22 -6.19 -4.02
C VAL A 189 9.81 -6.08 -3.46
N LEU A 190 9.50 -6.96 -2.51
CA LEU A 190 8.28 -6.90 -1.70
C LEU A 190 8.67 -6.56 -0.26
N ILE A 191 7.98 -5.60 0.37
CA ILE A 191 8.09 -5.34 1.81
C ILE A 191 6.72 -5.49 2.44
N MET A 192 6.61 -6.41 3.38
CA MET A 192 5.44 -6.63 4.21
C MET A 192 5.72 -6.18 5.63
N GLU A 193 4.82 -5.37 6.19
CA GLU A 193 4.80 -5.02 7.60
C GLU A 193 3.52 -5.59 8.23
N ASN A 194 3.64 -6.18 9.41
CA ASN A 194 2.49 -6.64 10.19
C ASN A 194 2.88 -6.87 11.65
N VAL A 195 1.88 -7.16 12.49
CA VAL A 195 2.10 -7.47 13.91
C VAL A 195 2.86 -8.78 14.09
N VAL A 196 3.65 -8.88 15.17
CA VAL A 196 4.44 -10.07 15.49
C VAL A 196 3.58 -11.34 15.68
N ASP A 197 2.30 -11.19 15.99
CA ASP A 197 1.36 -12.30 16.14
C ASP A 197 1.23 -13.14 14.84
N LEU A 198 1.48 -12.54 13.66
CA LEU A 198 1.49 -13.25 12.37
C LEU A 198 2.49 -14.40 12.33
N VAL A 199 3.64 -14.24 12.97
CA VAL A 199 4.73 -15.24 13.00
C VAL A 199 4.76 -16.05 14.29
N GLN A 200 3.70 -15.97 15.11
CA GLN A 200 3.53 -16.83 16.28
C GLN A 200 2.81 -18.14 15.94
N VAL A 201 2.85 -19.10 16.85
CA VAL A 201 2.41 -20.49 16.70
C VAL A 201 1.04 -20.66 16.02
N ASN A 202 0.12 -19.71 16.21
CA ASN A 202 -1.24 -19.85 15.69
C ASN A 202 -1.38 -19.54 14.19
N PHE A 203 -0.48 -18.71 13.61
CA PHE A 203 -0.62 -18.21 12.24
C PHE A 203 0.61 -18.48 11.37
N ILE A 204 1.70 -18.92 11.96
CA ILE A 204 2.97 -19.15 11.24
C ILE A 204 2.83 -20.16 10.10
N ASP A 205 2.00 -21.19 10.27
CA ASP A 205 1.80 -22.21 9.23
C ASP A 205 1.03 -21.66 8.03
N GLU A 206 0.06 -20.76 8.26
CA GLU A 206 -0.67 -20.07 7.17
C GLU A 206 0.25 -19.09 6.45
N TRP A 207 1.04 -18.32 7.20
CA TRP A 207 2.03 -17.42 6.63
C TRP A 207 3.09 -18.17 5.81
N ASN A 208 3.62 -19.27 6.34
CA ASN A 208 4.61 -20.09 5.62
C ASN A 208 4.09 -20.61 4.28
N LYS A 209 2.81 -20.94 4.16
CA LYS A 209 2.22 -21.34 2.88
C LYS A 209 2.26 -20.20 1.87
N ILE A 210 1.88 -18.98 2.29
CA ILE A 210 1.92 -17.77 1.45
C ILE A 210 3.36 -17.48 1.02
N ALA A 211 4.32 -17.52 1.96
CA ALA A 211 5.72 -17.29 1.68
C ALA A 211 6.30 -18.34 0.71
N LEU A 212 5.96 -19.61 0.89
CA LEU A 212 6.36 -20.69 -0.03
C LEU A 212 5.78 -20.53 -1.43
N GLU A 213 4.53 -20.08 -1.55
CA GLU A 213 3.93 -19.73 -2.84
C GLU A 213 4.69 -18.61 -3.52
N MET A 214 5.01 -17.52 -2.79
CA MET A 214 5.81 -16.41 -3.33
C MET A 214 7.21 -16.86 -3.78
N GLU A 215 7.83 -17.81 -3.08
CA GLU A 215 9.12 -18.38 -3.48
C GLU A 215 9.02 -19.27 -4.71
N SER A 216 8.03 -20.19 -4.73
CA SER A 216 7.91 -21.19 -5.79
C SER A 216 7.39 -20.63 -7.10
N GLU A 217 6.40 -19.74 -7.04
CA GLU A 217 5.74 -19.20 -8.23
C GLU A 217 6.46 -17.98 -8.81
N PHE A 218 7.00 -17.11 -7.93
CA PHE A 218 7.57 -15.82 -8.35
C PHE A 218 9.08 -15.71 -8.12
N SER A 219 9.72 -16.75 -7.58
CA SER A 219 11.17 -16.78 -7.30
C SER A 219 11.65 -15.72 -6.29
N TYR A 220 10.77 -15.19 -5.45
CA TYR A 220 11.18 -14.33 -4.35
C TYR A 220 11.90 -15.14 -3.27
N LYS A 221 12.91 -14.51 -2.65
CA LYS A 221 13.50 -14.99 -1.39
C LYS A 221 12.96 -14.13 -0.27
N HIS A 222 12.43 -14.73 0.78
CA HIS A 222 11.94 -13.96 1.90
C HIS A 222 12.87 -13.96 3.10
N TYR A 223 12.86 -12.85 3.82
CA TYR A 223 13.61 -12.62 5.04
C TYR A 223 12.64 -12.08 6.08
N LEU A 224 12.70 -12.63 7.29
CA LEU A 224 11.89 -12.18 8.42
C LEU A 224 12.78 -11.41 9.40
N GLN A 225 12.30 -10.23 9.82
CA GLN A 225 12.91 -9.45 10.88
C GLN A 225 11.83 -9.06 11.89
N ILE A 226 12.11 -9.27 13.17
CA ILE A 226 11.28 -8.79 14.29
C ILE A 226 11.97 -7.55 14.85
N LEU A 227 11.24 -6.43 14.90
CA LEU A 227 11.70 -5.13 15.39
C LEU A 227 11.26 -4.90 16.83
#